data_737ea09b07c010f91c050cbe87327394
#
_entry.id   737ea09b07c010f91c050cbe87327394
#
_cell.length_a   1.000
_cell.length_b   1.000
_cell.length_c   1.000
_cell.angle_alpha   90.00
_cell.angle_beta   90.00
_cell.angle_gamma   90.00
#
_symmetry.space_group_name_H-M   'P 1'
#
loop_
_entity.id
_entity.type
_entity.pdbx_description
1 polymer ?
#
loop_
_entity_poly.entity_id
_entity_poly.type
_entity_poly.pdbx_seq_one_letter_code
_entity_poly.pdbx_strand_id
1 'polypeptide(L)'
;HPRVRRQRQMCIRDRYIAGDGVLREEYDRQIKEMGRERQIVLLGKLPHKELFRYYRDSKASLFDSLRELNMLAIMESVAMATPVVTNRVPFDSEIVEKRKLGIAKNDWNEDDIARMIERNDEYVENCREYASLITVDAVARRIIDSFEKASKYNS
;
A
#
# COMPACT_ATOMS: atom_id res chain seq x y z
N HIS A 1 -14.10 -15.55 -33.50
CA HIS A 1 -14.39 -16.00 -32.13
C HIS A 1 -14.34 -14.79 -31.21
N PRO A 2 -15.45 -14.40 -30.57
CA PRO A 2 -15.41 -13.35 -29.58
C PRO A 2 -14.71 -13.91 -28.34
N ARG A 3 -13.56 -13.33 -27.99
CA ARG A 3 -12.95 -13.55 -26.68
C ARG A 3 -13.91 -12.96 -25.65
N VAL A 4 -14.69 -13.82 -25.01
CA VAL A 4 -15.42 -13.47 -23.80
C VAL A 4 -14.37 -13.10 -22.75
N ARG A 5 -14.15 -11.78 -22.59
CA ARG A 5 -13.48 -11.23 -21.42
C ARG A 5 -14.34 -11.67 -20.24
N ARG A 6 -13.94 -12.72 -19.55
CA ARG A 6 -14.44 -12.98 -18.21
C ARG A 6 -14.02 -11.77 -17.39
N GLN A 7 -14.93 -10.80 -17.27
CA GLN A 7 -14.91 -9.88 -16.14
C GLN A 7 -14.98 -10.80 -14.91
N ARG A 8 -13.81 -11.07 -14.32
CA ARG A 8 -13.77 -11.43 -12.91
C ARG A 8 -14.43 -10.24 -12.24
N GLN A 9 -15.68 -10.40 -11.81
CA GLN A 9 -16.21 -9.60 -10.73
C GLN A 9 -15.24 -9.87 -9.57
N MET A 10 -14.27 -8.97 -9.41
CA MET A 10 -13.49 -8.91 -8.19
C MET A 10 -14.51 -8.63 -7.10
N CYS A 11 -14.87 -9.68 -6.38
CA CYS A 11 -15.64 -9.49 -5.17
C CYS A 11 -14.84 -8.51 -4.32
N ILE A 12 -15.47 -7.44 -3.85
CA ILE A 12 -14.92 -6.37 -2.97
C ILE A 12 -14.24 -6.96 -1.69
N ARG A 13 -14.12 -8.28 -1.59
CA ARG A 13 -13.71 -9.05 -0.42
C ARG A 13 -12.48 -9.95 -0.63
N ASP A 14 -11.89 -9.95 -1.82
CA ASP A 14 -10.71 -10.77 -2.05
C ASP A 14 -9.48 -10.13 -1.39
N ARG A 15 -8.74 -10.91 -0.63
CA ARG A 15 -7.50 -10.52 0.04
C ARG A 15 -6.34 -11.35 -0.48
N TYR A 16 -5.29 -10.68 -0.89
CA TYR A 16 -4.06 -11.29 -1.37
C TYR A 16 -2.96 -11.02 -0.36
N ILE A 17 -2.34 -12.06 0.16
CA ILE A 17 -1.23 -11.96 1.11
C ILE A 17 0.05 -12.34 0.38
N ALA A 18 0.88 -11.34 0.09
CA ALA A 18 2.20 -11.50 -0.51
C ALA A 18 3.26 -11.62 0.60
N GLY A 19 4.12 -12.58 0.49
CA GLY A 19 5.16 -12.87 1.46
C GLY A 19 5.25 -14.36 1.74
N ASP A 20 6.35 -14.75 2.38
CA ASP A 20 6.58 -16.12 2.79
C ASP A 20 7.30 -16.14 4.14
N GLY A 21 7.08 -17.18 4.94
CA GLY A 21 7.67 -17.29 6.26
C GLY A 21 7.18 -18.53 7.04
N VAL A 22 7.73 -18.66 8.23
CA VAL A 22 7.49 -19.83 9.09
C VAL A 22 6.01 -20.05 9.49
N LEU A 23 5.19 -19.00 9.42
CA LEU A 23 3.77 -19.06 9.77
C LEU A 23 2.86 -19.36 8.58
N ARG A 24 3.40 -19.64 7.39
CA ARG A 24 2.60 -19.88 6.18
C ARG A 24 1.60 -21.01 6.34
N GLU A 25 2.08 -22.15 6.86
CA GLU A 25 1.22 -23.33 7.07
C GLU A 25 0.12 -23.07 8.10
N GLU A 26 0.44 -22.30 9.13
CA GLU A 26 -0.52 -21.88 10.15
C GLU A 26 -1.62 -21.00 9.55
N TYR A 27 -1.25 -20.01 8.71
CA TYR A 27 -2.24 -19.17 8.03
C TYR A 27 -3.09 -19.95 7.03
N ASP A 28 -2.52 -20.89 6.30
CA ASP A 28 -3.27 -21.76 5.39
C ASP A 28 -4.30 -22.61 6.15
N ARG A 29 -3.92 -23.16 7.30
CA ARG A 29 -4.83 -23.88 8.19
C ARG A 29 -5.97 -23.01 8.68
N GLN A 30 -5.67 -21.81 9.21
CA GLN A 30 -6.68 -20.87 9.71
C GLN A 30 -7.66 -20.43 8.61
N ILE A 31 -7.17 -20.17 7.40
CA ILE A 31 -8.02 -19.81 6.25
C ILE A 31 -9.01 -20.92 5.92
N LYS A 32 -8.56 -22.19 5.96
CA LYS A 32 -9.40 -23.36 5.74
C LYS A 32 -10.43 -23.56 6.86
N GLU A 33 -10.02 -23.43 8.11
CA GLU A 33 -10.91 -23.53 9.27
C GLU A 33 -12.01 -22.45 9.24
N MET A 34 -11.70 -21.26 8.72
CA MET A 34 -12.67 -20.19 8.51
C MET A 34 -13.54 -20.36 7.27
N GLY A 35 -13.26 -21.32 6.39
CA GLY A 35 -13.94 -21.51 5.10
C GLY A 35 -13.76 -20.32 4.14
N ARG A 36 -12.57 -19.69 4.15
CA ARG A 36 -12.29 -18.45 3.40
C ARG A 36 -11.30 -18.61 2.24
N GLU A 37 -11.01 -19.82 1.80
CA GLU A 37 -10.01 -20.14 0.77
C GLU A 37 -10.29 -19.46 -0.57
N ARG A 38 -11.55 -19.12 -0.84
CA ARG A 38 -11.93 -18.37 -2.05
C ARG A 38 -11.75 -16.85 -1.93
N GLN A 39 -11.58 -16.36 -0.71
CA GLN A 39 -11.50 -14.93 -0.41
C GLN A 39 -10.11 -14.48 0.04
N ILE A 40 -9.31 -15.38 0.61
CA ILE A 40 -7.98 -15.10 1.11
C ILE A 40 -7.00 -16.02 0.39
N VAL A 41 -6.05 -15.43 -0.33
CA VAL A 41 -5.08 -16.16 -1.15
C VAL A 41 -3.67 -15.84 -0.69
N LEU A 42 -2.92 -16.86 -0.28
CA LEU A 42 -1.51 -16.76 0.07
C LEU A 42 -0.67 -16.85 -1.21
N LEU A 43 -0.13 -15.73 -1.67
CA LEU A 43 0.63 -15.64 -2.93
C LEU A 43 2.08 -16.14 -2.80
N GLY A 44 2.60 -16.24 -1.56
CA GLY A 44 4.02 -16.50 -1.34
C GLY A 44 4.90 -15.30 -1.73
N LYS A 45 6.19 -15.55 -1.89
CA LYS A 45 7.15 -14.52 -2.29
C LYS A 45 6.97 -14.18 -3.77
N LEU A 46 6.70 -12.92 -4.07
CA LEU A 46 6.54 -12.40 -5.42
C LEU A 46 7.72 -11.55 -5.86
N PRO A 47 8.11 -11.58 -7.15
CA PRO A 47 8.96 -10.57 -7.74
C PRO A 47 8.27 -9.19 -7.69
N HIS A 48 9.05 -8.09 -7.51
CA HIS A 48 8.51 -6.73 -7.44
C HIS A 48 7.56 -6.38 -8.59
N LYS A 49 7.89 -6.78 -9.82
CA LYS A 49 7.05 -6.52 -10.99
C LYS A 49 5.65 -7.12 -10.88
N GLU A 50 5.52 -8.27 -10.24
CA GLU A 50 4.22 -8.91 -10.01
C GLU A 50 3.51 -8.27 -8.80
N LEU A 51 4.25 -7.98 -7.73
CA LEU A 51 3.73 -7.30 -6.55
C LEU A 51 3.11 -5.93 -6.91
N PHE A 52 3.74 -5.16 -7.79
CA PHE A 52 3.23 -3.88 -8.26
C PHE A 52 1.89 -3.99 -9.02
N ARG A 53 1.63 -5.12 -9.68
CA ARG A 53 0.32 -5.37 -10.29
C ARG A 53 -0.76 -5.56 -9.23
N TYR A 54 -0.44 -6.30 -8.15
CA TYR A 54 -1.37 -6.46 -7.04
C TYR A 54 -1.67 -5.14 -6.35
N TYR A 55 -0.65 -4.29 -6.11
CA TYR A 55 -0.90 -2.94 -5.60
C TYR A 55 -1.86 -2.19 -6.51
N ARG A 56 -1.51 -1.99 -7.77
CA ARG A 56 -2.29 -1.19 -8.72
C ARG A 56 -3.73 -1.67 -8.88
N ASP A 57 -3.96 -2.98 -8.82
CA ASP A 57 -5.26 -3.59 -9.06
C ASP A 57 -6.08 -3.73 -7.75
N SER A 58 -5.51 -3.33 -6.60
CA SER A 58 -6.15 -3.37 -5.28
C SER A 58 -6.80 -2.04 -4.91
N LYS A 59 -7.82 -2.10 -4.05
CA LYS A 59 -8.46 -0.90 -3.47
C LYS A 59 -7.65 -0.31 -2.33
N ALA A 60 -6.89 -1.14 -1.63
CA ALA A 60 -6.05 -0.76 -0.52
C ALA A 60 -4.96 -1.80 -0.27
N SER A 61 -3.86 -1.37 0.34
CA SER A 61 -2.84 -2.24 0.92
C SER A 61 -2.88 -2.15 2.44
N LEU A 62 -2.78 -3.30 3.10
CA LEU A 62 -2.86 -3.40 4.56
C LEU A 62 -1.50 -3.78 5.11
N PHE A 63 -1.00 -3.01 6.07
CA PHE A 63 0.26 -3.25 6.75
C PHE A 63 0.06 -3.15 8.26
N ASP A 64 0.44 -4.19 8.97
CA ASP A 64 0.40 -4.22 10.43
C ASP A 64 1.75 -4.73 10.94
N SER A 65 2.55 -3.84 11.50
CA SER A 65 3.94 -4.10 11.85
C SER A 65 4.15 -4.04 13.34
N LEU A 66 4.90 -4.99 13.89
CA LEU A 66 5.29 -4.97 15.31
C LEU A 66 6.60 -4.20 15.51
N ARG A 67 7.45 -4.15 14.49
CA ARG A 67 8.77 -3.54 14.54
C ARG A 67 9.20 -3.14 13.13
N GLU A 68 9.22 -1.85 12.87
CA GLU A 68 9.63 -1.31 11.57
C GLU A 68 10.12 0.12 11.73
N LEU A 69 11.13 0.51 10.98
CA LEU A 69 11.56 1.89 10.90
C LEU A 69 10.91 2.56 9.68
N ASN A 70 11.36 2.19 8.48
CA ASN A 70 10.77 2.64 7.22
C ASN A 70 10.26 1.42 6.45
N MET A 71 9.00 1.42 6.07
CA MET A 71 8.40 0.33 5.33
C MET A 71 8.30 0.67 3.85
N LEU A 72 9.29 0.24 3.06
CA LEU A 72 9.30 0.48 1.61
C LEU A 72 7.99 0.06 0.93
N ALA A 73 7.37 -1.01 1.40
CA ALA A 73 6.10 -1.50 0.87
C ALA A 73 4.96 -0.47 0.95
N ILE A 74 4.96 0.43 1.96
CA ILE A 74 4.01 1.55 2.05
C ILE A 74 4.24 2.50 0.89
N MET A 75 5.49 2.91 0.65
CA MET A 75 5.81 3.85 -0.44
C MET A 75 5.64 3.22 -1.82
N GLU A 76 5.92 1.92 -1.98
CA GLU A 76 5.64 1.17 -3.21
C GLU A 76 4.14 1.14 -3.53
N SER A 77 3.30 0.90 -2.52
CA SER A 77 1.84 0.95 -2.66
C SER A 77 1.37 2.34 -3.10
N VAL A 78 1.84 3.39 -2.42
CA VAL A 78 1.51 4.78 -2.75
C VAL A 78 1.98 5.15 -4.17
N ALA A 79 3.17 4.70 -4.58
CA ALA A 79 3.68 4.92 -5.93
C ALA A 79 2.82 4.26 -7.02
N MET A 80 2.09 3.20 -6.68
CA MET A 80 1.11 2.55 -7.55
C MET A 80 -0.29 3.17 -7.43
N ALA A 81 -0.42 4.31 -6.77
CA ALA A 81 -1.68 5.00 -6.48
C ALA A 81 -2.67 4.16 -5.64
N THR A 82 -2.15 3.29 -4.77
CA THR A 82 -2.95 2.42 -3.91
C THR A 82 -2.91 2.93 -2.48
N PRO A 83 -4.07 3.31 -1.91
CA PRO A 83 -4.18 3.76 -0.53
C PRO A 83 -3.74 2.72 0.49
N VAL A 84 -3.27 3.19 1.64
CA VAL A 84 -2.65 2.37 2.67
C VAL A 84 -3.48 2.38 3.96
N VAL A 85 -3.63 1.20 4.58
CA VAL A 85 -4.04 1.08 5.99
C VAL A 85 -2.85 0.53 6.75
N THR A 86 -2.41 1.24 7.79
CA THR A 86 -1.26 0.82 8.60
C THR A 86 -1.47 1.17 10.08
N ASN A 87 -0.77 0.46 10.96
CA ASN A 87 -0.61 0.91 12.32
C ASN A 87 0.43 2.05 12.41
N ARG A 88 0.64 2.61 13.60
CA ARG A 88 1.58 3.75 13.80
C ARG A 88 3.03 3.32 14.08
N VAL A 89 3.36 2.04 13.89
CA VAL A 89 4.71 1.53 14.12
C VAL A 89 5.69 1.97 13.03
N PRO A 90 5.39 1.88 11.72
CA PRO A 90 6.27 2.41 10.70
C PRO A 90 6.34 3.95 10.76
N PHE A 91 7.53 4.52 10.63
CA PHE A 91 7.71 5.98 10.56
C PHE A 91 6.91 6.61 9.42
N ASP A 92 6.78 5.88 8.31
CA ASP A 92 5.98 6.30 7.15
C ASP A 92 4.49 6.52 7.48
N SER A 93 3.99 6.02 8.62
CA SER A 93 2.62 6.24 9.09
C SER A 93 2.27 7.71 9.27
N GLU A 94 3.23 8.55 9.67
CA GLU A 94 3.06 10.01 9.79
C GLU A 94 2.78 10.66 8.43
N ILE A 95 3.46 10.20 7.39
CA ILE A 95 3.27 10.69 6.02
C ILE A 95 1.90 10.24 5.49
N VAL A 96 1.52 8.98 5.76
CA VAL A 96 0.20 8.44 5.38
C VAL A 96 -0.92 9.31 5.95
N GLU A 97 -0.84 9.68 7.24
CA GLU A 97 -1.83 10.53 7.88
C GLU A 97 -1.78 11.97 7.36
N LYS A 98 -0.61 12.60 7.37
CA LYS A 98 -0.41 14.01 7.00
C LYS A 98 -0.81 14.30 5.55
N ARG A 99 -0.55 13.36 4.65
CA ARG A 99 -0.84 13.48 3.21
C ARG A 99 -2.17 12.83 2.81
N LYS A 100 -2.90 12.27 3.76
CA LYS A 100 -4.16 11.57 3.52
C LYS A 100 -4.01 10.48 2.43
N LEU A 101 -2.94 9.68 2.57
CA LEU A 101 -2.65 8.57 1.64
C LEU A 101 -3.41 7.29 2.03
N GLY A 102 -4.17 7.35 3.10
CA GLY A 102 -4.91 6.23 3.67
C GLY A 102 -5.18 6.43 5.16
N ILE A 103 -5.15 5.36 5.93
CA ILE A 103 -5.41 5.35 7.38
C ILE A 103 -4.16 4.89 8.13
N ALA A 104 -3.73 5.66 9.13
CA ALA A 104 -2.66 5.31 10.06
C ALA A 104 -3.21 5.30 11.51
N LYS A 105 -3.52 4.10 12.03
CA LYS A 105 -4.20 3.93 13.33
C LYS A 105 -3.83 2.59 13.96
N ASN A 106 -3.43 2.53 15.22
CA ASN A 106 -2.99 1.29 15.87
C ASN A 106 -4.08 0.23 16.01
N ASP A 107 -5.32 0.66 16.14
CA ASP A 107 -6.50 -0.16 16.36
C ASP A 107 -7.48 -0.09 15.17
N TRP A 108 -6.92 -0.02 13.93
CA TRP A 108 -7.75 -0.05 12.74
C TRP A 108 -8.56 -1.36 12.63
N ASN A 109 -9.76 -1.25 12.08
CA ASN A 109 -10.70 -2.36 11.96
C ASN A 109 -11.41 -2.35 10.59
N GLU A 110 -12.35 -3.28 10.40
CA GLU A 110 -13.11 -3.40 9.16
C GLU A 110 -13.95 -2.16 8.81
N ASP A 111 -14.44 -1.40 9.79
CA ASP A 111 -15.19 -0.17 9.56
C ASP A 111 -14.30 0.95 9.03
N ASP A 112 -13.05 1.01 9.50
CA ASP A 112 -12.05 1.95 8.98
C ASP A 112 -11.74 1.65 7.52
N ILE A 113 -11.57 0.36 7.18
CA ILE A 113 -11.35 -0.09 5.79
C ILE A 113 -12.57 0.22 4.93
N ALA A 114 -13.78 -0.07 5.41
CA ALA A 114 -15.02 0.19 4.67
C ALA A 114 -15.17 1.68 4.34
N ARG A 115 -14.99 2.56 5.32
CA ARG A 115 -15.02 4.02 5.14
C ARG A 115 -13.96 4.51 4.14
N MET A 116 -12.76 3.93 4.19
CA MET A 116 -11.72 4.27 3.23
C MET A 116 -12.10 3.83 1.81
N ILE A 117 -12.69 2.64 1.65
CA ILE A 117 -13.14 2.15 0.34
C ILE A 117 -14.27 3.01 -0.23
N GLU A 118 -15.19 3.52 0.60
CA GLU A 118 -16.24 4.45 0.19
C GLU A 118 -15.68 5.77 -0.36
N ARG A 119 -14.55 6.23 0.17
CA ARG A 119 -13.84 7.44 -0.26
C ARG A 119 -12.57 7.14 -1.07
N ASN A 120 -12.51 5.98 -1.70
CA ASN A 120 -11.30 5.46 -2.32
C ASN A 120 -10.71 6.43 -3.36
N ASP A 121 -11.54 7.06 -4.17
CA ASP A 121 -11.09 7.97 -5.24
C ASP A 121 -10.31 9.18 -4.68
N GLU A 122 -10.70 9.72 -3.51
CA GLU A 122 -9.97 10.80 -2.83
C GLU A 122 -8.57 10.34 -2.41
N TYR A 123 -8.48 9.17 -1.77
CA TYR A 123 -7.19 8.62 -1.35
C TYR A 123 -6.28 8.25 -2.53
N VAL A 124 -6.86 7.69 -3.58
CA VAL A 124 -6.13 7.36 -4.82
C VAL A 124 -5.52 8.61 -5.44
N GLU A 125 -6.28 9.72 -5.51
CA GLU A 125 -5.77 10.97 -6.07
C GLU A 125 -4.65 11.57 -5.22
N ASN A 126 -4.79 11.56 -3.90
CA ASN A 126 -3.73 11.96 -2.98
C ASN A 126 -2.46 11.10 -3.15
N CYS A 127 -2.61 9.80 -3.35
CA CYS A 127 -1.49 8.90 -3.63
C CYS A 127 -0.81 9.26 -4.95
N ARG A 128 -1.55 9.55 -6.02
CA ARG A 128 -0.99 9.99 -7.32
C ARG A 128 -0.22 11.29 -7.20
N GLU A 129 -0.80 12.28 -6.52
CA GLU A 129 -0.14 13.56 -6.27
C GLU A 129 1.17 13.34 -5.50
N TYR A 130 1.11 12.59 -4.40
CA TYR A 130 2.30 12.32 -3.59
C TYR A 130 3.35 11.49 -4.35
N ALA A 131 2.96 10.51 -5.15
CA ALA A 131 3.86 9.72 -5.99
C ALA A 131 4.71 10.60 -6.91
N SER A 132 4.15 11.69 -7.46
CA SER A 132 4.87 12.62 -8.30
C SER A 132 6.00 13.36 -7.56
N LEU A 133 5.89 13.49 -6.25
CA LEU A 133 6.87 14.19 -5.39
C LEU A 133 8.03 13.30 -4.94
N ILE A 134 7.87 11.97 -5.02
CA ILE A 134 8.87 10.98 -4.58
C ILE A 134 9.63 10.32 -5.73
N THR A 135 9.47 10.82 -6.94
CA THR A 135 10.28 10.39 -8.09
C THR A 135 11.74 10.80 -7.89
N VAL A 136 12.67 10.05 -8.49
CA VAL A 136 14.11 10.35 -8.46
C VAL A 136 14.38 11.79 -8.89
N ASP A 137 13.75 12.23 -9.99
CA ASP A 137 13.92 13.59 -10.52
C ASP A 137 13.39 14.66 -9.56
N ALA A 138 12.23 14.46 -8.95
CA ALA A 138 11.65 15.41 -8.00
C ALA A 138 12.51 15.51 -6.72
N VAL A 139 13.04 14.40 -6.24
CA VAL A 139 13.94 14.38 -5.08
C VAL A 139 15.27 15.06 -5.42
N ALA A 140 15.88 14.76 -6.56
CA ALA A 140 17.12 15.36 -7.01
C ALA A 140 16.99 16.90 -7.14
N ARG A 141 15.93 17.41 -7.75
CA ARG A 141 15.65 18.85 -7.84
C ARG A 141 15.58 19.50 -6.47
N ARG A 142 14.82 18.93 -5.52
CA ARG A 142 14.73 19.48 -4.15
C ARG A 142 16.07 19.54 -3.43
N ILE A 143 16.93 18.53 -3.65
CA ILE A 143 18.28 18.54 -3.08
C ILE A 143 19.10 19.69 -3.69
N ILE A 144 19.12 19.83 -5.01
CA ILE A 144 19.84 20.91 -5.71
C ILE A 144 19.35 22.28 -5.23
N ASP A 145 18.03 22.51 -5.22
CA ASP A 145 17.44 23.78 -4.76
C ASP A 145 17.82 24.10 -3.31
N SER A 146 17.94 23.08 -2.46
CA SER A 146 18.36 23.26 -1.06
C SER A 146 19.80 23.69 -0.95
N PHE A 147 20.70 23.11 -1.75
CA PHE A 147 22.11 23.53 -1.80
C PHE A 147 22.26 24.96 -2.36
N GLU A 148 21.55 25.33 -3.40
CA GLU A 148 21.59 26.67 -3.97
C GLU A 148 21.08 27.76 -2.98
N LYS A 149 20.03 27.42 -2.20
CA LYS A 149 19.56 28.30 -1.12
C LYS A 149 20.59 28.47 -0.03
N ALA A 150 21.20 27.36 0.44
CA ALA A 150 22.21 27.40 1.48
C ALA A 150 23.45 28.19 1.05
N SER A 151 23.87 28.08 -0.21
CA SER A 151 25.00 28.83 -0.76
C SER A 151 24.77 30.36 -0.74
N LYS A 152 23.52 30.83 -0.94
CA LYS A 152 23.16 32.27 -0.90
C LYS A 152 23.15 32.84 0.53
N TYR A 153 23.10 32.03 1.57
CA TYR A 153 23.15 32.47 2.97
C TYR A 153 24.60 32.68 3.48
N ASN A 154 25.58 32.11 2.76
CA ASN A 154 27.01 32.14 3.14
C ASN A 154 27.84 33.15 2.30
N SER A 155 27.19 33.92 1.46
CA SER A 155 27.77 35.01 0.67
C SER A 155 27.18 36.36 1.11
#